data_3b4fa54b6f06d569ca608dd37e5f7c06
#
_entry.id   3b4fa54b6f06d569ca608dd37e5f7c06
#
_cell.length_a   1.000
_cell.length_b   1.000
_cell.length_c   1.000
_cell.angle_alpha   90.00
_cell.angle_beta   90.00
_cell.angle_gamma   90.00
#
_symmetry.space_group_name_H-M   'P 1'
#
loop_
_entity.id
_entity.type
_entity.pdbx_description
1 polymer ?
#
loop_
_entity_poly.entity_id
_entity_poly.type
_entity_poly.pdbx_seq_one_letter_code
_entity_poly.pdbx_strand_id
1 'polypeptide(L)'
;AIISVNDGDLAKAGDIIASWDPHTRPIISEVEGKVKLSDMEDGITVKTIQDDLTGLSSTQVLDVSERSSSGKELSPSVSIMDEKGKEVTLPGGKHAAVYSLEGNSILGLTNNSKIKVGDVIARIPKESSKTRDITGGLPRVADLFEARKPKEEAILADMSGVVSWGKETKGKRRLVITKMDGKEEVTSETLIPKTRNINVFEGEMVSKGDVVSDGPLSPHDILALKGVEELTDLSLIHI
;
A
#
# COMPACT_ATOMS: atom_id res chain seq x y z
N ALA A 1 14.62 6.12 3.27
CA ALA A 1 15.59 7.22 3.33
C ALA A 1 16.74 6.83 4.25
N ILE A 2 17.96 7.21 3.88
CA ILE A 2 19.16 7.06 4.70
C ILE A 2 19.53 8.46 5.17
N ILE A 3 19.58 8.67 6.48
CA ILE A 3 20.01 9.94 7.08
C ILE A 3 21.53 9.89 7.19
N SER A 4 22.22 10.91 6.65
CA SER A 4 23.68 11.00 6.58
C SER A 4 24.29 11.83 7.70
N VAL A 5 23.46 12.46 8.53
CA VAL A 5 23.87 13.37 9.61
C VAL A 5 23.30 12.91 10.96
N ASN A 6 24.03 13.16 12.04
CA ASN A 6 23.57 12.90 13.40
C ASN A 6 23.04 14.18 14.06
N ASP A 7 22.32 14.01 15.17
CA ASP A 7 21.87 15.13 15.99
C ASP A 7 23.07 15.91 16.57
N GLY A 8 23.06 17.22 16.35
CA GLY A 8 24.17 18.11 16.73
C GLY A 8 25.28 18.31 15.69
N ASP A 9 25.25 17.63 14.55
CA ASP A 9 26.20 17.85 13.46
C ASP A 9 25.98 19.21 12.78
N LEU A 10 27.10 19.87 12.41
CA LEU A 10 27.08 21.11 11.64
C LEU A 10 26.90 20.82 10.15
N ALA A 11 25.70 21.12 9.63
CA ALA A 11 25.43 21.05 8.19
C ALA A 11 25.69 22.39 7.51
N LYS A 12 26.39 22.37 6.37
CA LYS A 12 26.62 23.53 5.51
C LYS A 12 25.56 23.58 4.40
N ALA A 13 25.38 24.78 3.83
CA ALA A 13 24.53 24.92 2.67
C ALA A 13 25.04 24.05 1.50
N GLY A 14 24.19 23.14 0.99
CA GLY A 14 24.54 22.18 -0.08
C GLY A 14 24.92 20.77 0.41
N ASP A 15 25.04 20.54 1.72
CA ASP A 15 25.29 19.20 2.25
C ASP A 15 24.07 18.30 2.09
N ILE A 16 24.31 17.02 1.76
CA ILE A 16 23.25 16.02 1.67
C ILE A 16 22.92 15.52 3.07
N ILE A 17 21.76 15.89 3.57
CA ILE A 17 21.27 15.51 4.90
C ILE A 17 20.64 14.12 4.87
N ALA A 18 19.91 13.79 3.80
CA ALA A 18 19.29 12.51 3.62
C ALA A 18 19.26 12.10 2.15
N SER A 19 19.35 10.82 1.89
CA SER A 19 19.24 10.23 0.55
C SER A 19 18.15 9.17 0.53
N TRP A 20 17.41 9.06 -0.58
CA TRP A 20 16.42 8.03 -0.79
C TRP A 20 16.34 7.64 -2.26
N ASP A 21 15.84 6.45 -2.51
CA ASP A 21 15.52 6.00 -3.87
C ASP A 21 14.10 6.48 -4.25
N PRO A 22 13.96 7.36 -5.25
CA PRO A 22 12.66 7.86 -5.69
C PRO A 22 11.85 6.82 -6.49
N HIS A 23 12.51 5.76 -7.00
CA HIS A 23 11.90 4.76 -7.88
C HIS A 23 11.27 3.59 -7.13
N THR A 24 11.52 3.48 -5.83
CA THR A 24 10.94 2.44 -5.00
C THR A 24 10.29 3.00 -3.74
N ARG A 25 9.22 2.35 -3.29
CA ARG A 25 8.61 2.58 -1.97
C ARG A 25 8.95 1.38 -1.09
N PRO A 26 9.80 1.55 -0.08
CA PRO A 26 10.13 0.45 0.83
C PRO A 26 9.01 0.22 1.84
N ILE A 27 8.69 -1.03 2.11
CA ILE A 27 7.93 -1.47 3.29
C ILE A 27 8.97 -1.75 4.37
N ILE A 28 8.86 -1.08 5.50
CA ILE A 28 9.84 -1.12 6.60
C ILE A 28 9.21 -1.82 7.80
N SER A 29 10.01 -2.64 8.50
CA SER A 29 9.57 -3.28 9.72
C SER A 29 9.53 -2.31 10.90
N GLU A 30 8.42 -2.28 11.62
CA GLU A 30 8.26 -1.51 12.87
C GLU A 30 8.63 -2.30 14.11
N VAL A 31 8.78 -3.62 13.97
CA VAL A 31 9.08 -4.55 15.07
C VAL A 31 10.21 -5.48 14.69
N GLU A 32 10.89 -6.03 15.69
CA GLU A 32 11.91 -7.06 15.50
C GLU A 32 11.32 -8.46 15.66
N GLY A 33 11.89 -9.43 14.93
CA GLY A 33 11.46 -10.82 15.03
C GLY A 33 11.91 -11.68 13.86
N LYS A 34 11.22 -12.81 13.68
CA LYS A 34 11.44 -13.73 12.57
C LYS A 34 10.35 -13.55 11.52
N VAL A 35 10.76 -13.51 10.27
CA VAL A 35 9.85 -13.40 9.11
C VAL A 35 9.13 -14.73 8.88
N LYS A 36 7.81 -14.68 8.76
CA LYS A 36 6.98 -15.76 8.24
C LYS A 36 6.28 -15.26 6.98
N LEU A 37 6.48 -15.98 5.89
CA LEU A 37 5.84 -15.73 4.60
C LEU A 37 4.55 -16.54 4.52
N SER A 38 3.45 -15.89 4.15
CA SER A 38 2.13 -16.52 3.99
C SER A 38 1.62 -16.30 2.57
N ASP A 39 0.96 -17.31 2.00
CA ASP A 39 0.36 -17.31 0.66
C ASP A 39 1.36 -17.02 -0.48
N MET A 40 2.63 -17.41 -0.30
CA MET A 40 3.68 -17.26 -1.29
C MET A 40 3.96 -18.60 -1.99
N GLU A 41 3.25 -18.84 -3.07
CA GLU A 41 3.41 -20.03 -3.91
C GLU A 41 4.11 -19.65 -5.20
N ASP A 42 5.25 -20.31 -5.48
CA ASP A 42 6.05 -20.04 -6.67
C ASP A 42 5.27 -20.40 -7.95
N GLY A 43 5.29 -19.52 -8.94
CA GLY A 43 4.51 -19.63 -10.18
C GLY A 43 3.01 -19.30 -10.05
N ILE A 44 2.47 -19.10 -8.84
CA ILE A 44 1.06 -18.78 -8.61
C ILE A 44 0.90 -17.35 -8.08
N THR A 45 1.57 -17.02 -6.98
CA THR A 45 1.51 -15.70 -6.35
C THR A 45 2.84 -14.95 -6.42
N VAL A 46 3.94 -15.67 -6.56
CA VAL A 46 5.30 -15.11 -6.65
C VAL A 46 6.07 -15.74 -7.80
N LYS A 47 7.08 -15.02 -8.29
CA LYS A 47 8.08 -15.52 -9.24
C LYS A 47 9.48 -15.14 -8.75
N THR A 48 10.45 -16.03 -8.96
CA THR A 48 11.85 -15.74 -8.70
C THR A 48 12.44 -15.00 -9.89
N ILE A 49 13.00 -13.82 -9.65
CA ILE A 49 13.72 -13.04 -10.65
C ILE A 49 15.20 -13.06 -10.27
N GLN A 50 16.03 -13.37 -11.23
CA GLN A 50 17.47 -13.23 -11.07
C GLN A 50 17.89 -11.90 -11.70
N ASP A 51 18.59 -11.08 -10.91
CA ASP A 51 19.19 -9.85 -11.41
C ASP A 51 20.45 -10.20 -12.20
N ASP A 52 20.40 -9.94 -13.50
CA ASP A 52 21.50 -10.27 -14.43
C ASP A 52 22.80 -9.50 -14.11
N LEU A 53 22.73 -8.36 -13.42
CA LEU A 53 23.87 -7.54 -13.07
C LEU A 53 24.54 -7.98 -11.77
N THR A 54 23.73 -8.36 -10.78
CA THR A 54 24.25 -8.72 -9.45
C THR A 54 24.28 -10.22 -9.20
N GLY A 55 23.59 -11.02 -10.03
CA GLY A 55 23.42 -12.46 -9.85
C GLY A 55 22.57 -12.86 -8.65
N LEU A 56 21.98 -11.90 -7.96
CA LEU A 56 21.14 -12.13 -6.78
C LEU A 56 19.73 -12.53 -7.22
N SER A 57 19.21 -13.57 -6.58
CA SER A 57 17.82 -14.00 -6.76
C SER A 57 16.94 -13.18 -5.83
N SER A 58 15.89 -12.58 -6.36
CA SER A 58 14.85 -11.89 -5.60
C SER A 58 13.48 -12.48 -5.92
N THR A 59 12.57 -12.46 -4.95
CA THR A 59 11.21 -12.94 -5.12
C THR A 59 10.31 -11.76 -5.43
N GLN A 60 9.65 -11.78 -6.59
CA GLN A 60 8.66 -10.78 -6.97
C GLN A 60 7.25 -11.33 -6.80
N VAL A 61 6.38 -10.56 -6.17
CA VAL A 61 4.95 -10.85 -6.08
C VAL A 61 4.30 -10.56 -7.43
N LEU A 62 3.54 -11.53 -7.95
CA LEU A 62 2.78 -11.35 -9.20
C LEU A 62 1.59 -10.42 -8.98
N ASP A 63 1.32 -9.57 -9.97
CA ASP A 63 0.08 -8.80 -9.97
C ASP A 63 -1.14 -9.71 -10.01
N VAL A 64 -2.26 -9.27 -9.41
CA VAL A 64 -3.49 -10.07 -9.35
C VAL A 64 -4.02 -10.42 -10.75
N SER A 65 -3.78 -9.57 -11.73
CA SER A 65 -4.17 -9.78 -13.14
C SER A 65 -3.36 -10.91 -13.81
N GLU A 66 -2.12 -11.10 -13.37
CA GLU A 66 -1.20 -12.13 -13.92
C GLU A 66 -1.34 -13.50 -13.24
N ARG A 67 -2.04 -13.55 -12.08
CA ARG A 67 -2.22 -14.78 -11.32
C ARG A 67 -3.24 -15.72 -11.97
N SER A 68 -3.01 -17.01 -11.79
CA SER A 68 -4.00 -18.04 -12.13
C SER A 68 -5.30 -17.85 -11.31
N SER A 69 -6.39 -18.47 -11.76
CA SER A 69 -7.69 -18.38 -11.05
C SER A 69 -7.60 -18.82 -9.58
N SER A 70 -6.80 -19.82 -9.26
CA SER A 70 -6.54 -20.27 -7.88
C SER A 70 -5.72 -19.26 -7.08
N GLY A 71 -4.79 -18.54 -7.71
CA GLY A 71 -3.94 -17.56 -7.06
C GLY A 71 -4.60 -16.19 -6.78
N LYS A 72 -5.77 -15.91 -7.39
CA LYS A 72 -6.49 -14.66 -7.19
C LYS A 72 -7.12 -14.52 -5.80
N GLU A 73 -7.37 -15.63 -5.13
CA GLU A 73 -7.92 -15.64 -3.76
C GLU A 73 -6.83 -15.55 -2.69
N LEU A 74 -5.58 -15.83 -3.06
CA LEU A 74 -4.43 -15.77 -2.15
C LEU A 74 -3.96 -14.32 -1.94
N SER A 75 -3.54 -14.04 -0.72
CA SER A 75 -3.08 -12.69 -0.30
C SER A 75 -1.67 -12.78 0.26
N PRO A 76 -0.64 -12.64 -0.59
CA PRO A 76 0.74 -12.66 -0.14
C PRO A 76 0.99 -11.67 0.98
N SER A 77 1.52 -12.13 2.09
CA SER A 77 1.78 -11.31 3.27
C SER A 77 3.01 -11.76 4.03
N VAL A 78 3.58 -10.83 4.78
CA VAL A 78 4.73 -11.06 5.66
C VAL A 78 4.27 -10.81 7.08
N SER A 79 4.33 -11.83 7.94
CA SER A 79 4.08 -11.70 9.38
C SER A 79 5.40 -11.76 10.13
N ILE A 80 5.48 -11.02 11.23
CA ILE A 80 6.64 -11.06 12.11
C ILE A 80 6.31 -11.87 13.36
N MET A 81 7.14 -12.89 13.61
CA MET A 81 6.96 -13.84 14.68
C MET A 81 8.00 -13.62 15.79
N ASP A 82 7.58 -13.79 17.03
CA ASP A 82 8.46 -13.89 18.19
C ASP A 82 9.19 -15.25 18.21
N GLU A 83 10.18 -15.40 19.08
CA GLU A 83 10.91 -16.65 19.28
C GLU A 83 10.00 -17.83 19.66
N LYS A 84 8.83 -17.54 20.22
CA LYS A 84 7.81 -18.54 20.60
C LYS A 84 6.84 -18.89 19.46
N GLY A 85 7.01 -18.33 18.27
CA GLY A 85 6.14 -18.57 17.12
C GLY A 85 4.77 -17.89 17.20
N LYS A 86 4.62 -16.84 18.02
CA LYS A 86 3.44 -15.98 18.04
C LYS A 86 3.70 -14.72 17.22
N GLU A 87 2.65 -14.20 16.60
CA GLU A 87 2.71 -12.93 15.88
C GLU A 87 3.01 -11.79 16.85
N VAL A 88 4.00 -10.96 16.50
CA VAL A 88 4.35 -9.77 17.27
C VAL A 88 3.32 -8.68 17.01
N THR A 89 2.93 -7.93 18.01
CA THR A 89 2.01 -6.80 17.87
C THR A 89 2.75 -5.51 17.56
N LEU A 90 2.15 -4.66 16.75
CA LEU A 90 2.69 -3.33 16.41
C LEU A 90 2.79 -2.44 17.66
N PRO A 91 3.77 -1.53 17.75
CA PRO A 91 3.93 -0.61 18.86
C PRO A 91 2.67 0.25 19.06
N GLY A 92 2.10 0.19 20.27
CA GLY A 92 0.91 0.98 20.62
C GLY A 92 -0.43 0.41 20.16
N GLY A 93 -0.46 -0.76 19.52
CA GLY A 93 -1.67 -1.34 18.94
C GLY A 93 -2.06 -2.71 19.50
N LYS A 94 -3.28 -3.11 19.16
CA LYS A 94 -3.81 -4.47 19.36
C LYS A 94 -3.61 -5.34 18.11
N HIS A 95 -2.99 -4.77 17.07
CA HIS A 95 -2.87 -5.38 15.75
C HIS A 95 -1.56 -6.15 15.63
N ALA A 96 -1.63 -7.31 14.98
CA ALA A 96 -0.44 -8.10 14.66
C ALA A 96 0.39 -7.40 13.57
N ALA A 97 1.72 -7.55 13.61
CA ALA A 97 2.62 -7.03 12.60
C ALA A 97 2.55 -7.89 11.33
N VAL A 98 1.51 -7.68 10.54
CA VAL A 98 1.26 -8.35 9.27
C VAL A 98 1.29 -7.31 8.14
N TYR A 99 2.21 -7.48 7.20
CA TYR A 99 2.40 -6.59 6.05
C TYR A 99 1.89 -7.29 4.79
N SER A 100 0.78 -6.80 4.23
CA SER A 100 0.28 -7.27 2.93
C SER A 100 1.19 -6.77 1.82
N LEU A 101 1.47 -7.62 0.84
CA LEU A 101 2.32 -7.28 -0.28
C LEU A 101 1.47 -6.96 -1.51
N GLU A 102 1.73 -5.81 -2.10
CA GLU A 102 1.14 -5.40 -3.36
C GLU A 102 1.76 -6.18 -4.54
N GLY A 103 1.05 -6.26 -5.66
CA GLY A 103 1.61 -6.77 -6.91
C GLY A 103 2.90 -6.02 -7.27
N ASN A 104 3.81 -6.72 -7.92
CA ASN A 104 5.14 -6.23 -8.31
C ASN A 104 6.11 -5.92 -7.16
N SER A 105 5.72 -6.16 -5.89
CA SER A 105 6.64 -6.02 -4.74
C SER A 105 7.81 -6.99 -4.85
N ILE A 106 9.01 -6.50 -4.58
CA ILE A 106 10.25 -7.28 -4.61
C ILE A 106 10.69 -7.55 -3.17
N LEU A 107 10.75 -8.82 -2.80
CA LEU A 107 11.25 -9.26 -1.51
C LEU A 107 12.73 -9.61 -1.60
N GLY A 108 13.50 -9.10 -0.62
CA GLY A 108 14.88 -9.51 -0.39
C GLY A 108 15.03 -10.47 0.81
N LEU A 109 13.93 -10.85 1.46
CA LEU A 109 13.94 -11.67 2.67
C LEU A 109 13.49 -13.10 2.37
N THR A 110 14.07 -14.04 3.11
CA THR A 110 13.68 -15.44 3.09
C THR A 110 12.88 -15.80 4.33
N ASN A 111 12.12 -16.88 4.24
CA ASN A 111 11.34 -17.38 5.39
C ASN A 111 12.28 -17.70 6.57
N ASN A 112 11.85 -17.35 7.79
CA ASN A 112 12.62 -17.46 9.05
C ASN A 112 13.85 -16.53 9.16
N SER A 113 14.08 -15.58 8.25
CA SER A 113 15.12 -14.57 8.44
C SER A 113 14.80 -13.69 9.65
N LYS A 114 15.85 -13.28 10.40
CA LYS A 114 15.70 -12.33 11.50
C LYS A 114 15.74 -10.91 10.94
N ILE A 115 14.81 -10.09 11.36
CA ILE A 115 14.73 -8.67 11.03
C ILE A 115 14.71 -7.81 12.28
N LYS A 116 15.20 -6.59 12.14
CA LYS A 116 15.18 -5.55 13.17
C LYS A 116 14.24 -4.43 12.79
N VAL A 117 13.90 -3.59 13.75
CA VAL A 117 13.16 -2.34 13.50
C VAL A 117 13.92 -1.49 12.50
N GLY A 118 13.24 -1.03 11.44
CA GLY A 118 13.83 -0.24 10.36
C GLY A 118 14.34 -1.04 9.17
N ASP A 119 14.40 -2.37 9.25
CA ASP A 119 14.80 -3.19 8.10
C ASP A 119 13.73 -3.19 7.00
N VAL A 120 14.18 -3.25 5.75
CA VAL A 120 13.28 -3.26 4.59
C VAL A 120 12.76 -4.68 4.37
N ILE A 121 11.44 -4.84 4.46
CA ILE A 121 10.74 -6.10 4.21
C ILE A 121 10.60 -6.34 2.72
N ALA A 122 10.07 -5.35 1.99
CA ALA A 122 9.87 -5.41 0.56
C ALA A 122 10.07 -4.02 -0.07
N ARG A 123 10.33 -4.00 -1.37
CA ARG A 123 10.40 -2.78 -2.18
C ARG A 123 9.32 -2.83 -3.23
N ILE A 124 8.47 -1.84 -3.26
CA ILE A 124 7.46 -1.67 -4.29
C ILE A 124 8.05 -0.75 -5.34
N PRO A 125 8.33 -1.22 -6.57
CA PRO A 125 8.74 -0.35 -7.65
C PRO A 125 7.61 0.68 -7.85
N LYS A 126 7.94 1.95 -7.77
CA LYS A 126 7.05 2.94 -8.35
C LYS A 126 7.16 2.72 -9.85
N GLU A 127 6.22 2.00 -10.41
CA GLU A 127 6.07 2.04 -11.85
C GLU A 127 5.98 3.52 -12.20
N SER A 128 7.03 4.05 -12.84
CA SER A 128 6.87 5.23 -13.65
C SER A 128 5.65 4.90 -14.45
N SER A 129 4.53 5.58 -14.21
CA SER A 129 3.26 5.29 -14.82
C SER A 129 3.51 4.94 -16.29
N LYS A 130 3.82 3.65 -16.55
CA LYS A 130 3.64 3.08 -17.85
C LYS A 130 2.19 3.33 -18.08
N THR A 131 1.93 4.53 -18.60
CA THR A 131 0.70 4.84 -19.28
C THR A 131 -0.37 3.78 -18.97
N ARG A 132 -0.94 3.81 -17.73
CA ARG A 132 -2.37 3.58 -17.73
C ARG A 132 -2.81 4.53 -18.79
N ASP A 133 -3.34 4.01 -19.85
CA ASP A 133 -3.86 4.77 -20.96
C ASP A 133 -4.87 5.75 -20.35
N ILE A 134 -4.31 6.85 -19.83
CA ILE A 134 -5.09 7.94 -19.27
C ILE A 134 -5.62 8.53 -20.56
N THR A 135 -6.86 8.18 -20.85
CA THR A 135 -7.60 8.78 -21.93
C THR A 135 -7.45 10.28 -21.75
N GLY A 136 -6.48 10.87 -22.44
CA GLY A 136 -6.18 12.29 -22.39
C GLY A 136 -6.92 13.02 -23.49
N GLY A 137 -6.85 14.33 -23.50
CA GLY A 137 -7.45 15.18 -24.52
C GLY A 137 -8.99 15.20 -24.47
N LEU A 138 -9.63 15.36 -25.62
CA LEU A 138 -11.08 15.53 -25.76
C LEU A 138 -11.94 14.49 -25.01
N PRO A 139 -11.66 13.17 -25.06
CA PRO A 139 -12.45 12.19 -24.31
C PRO A 139 -12.40 12.41 -22.79
N ARG A 140 -11.23 12.77 -22.25
CA ARG A 140 -11.10 13.02 -20.81
C ARG A 140 -11.81 14.30 -20.39
N VAL A 141 -11.73 15.34 -21.22
CA VAL A 141 -12.46 16.59 -21.01
C VAL A 141 -13.96 16.31 -20.98
N ALA A 142 -14.49 15.52 -21.93
CA ALA A 142 -15.90 15.15 -21.95
C ALA A 142 -16.31 14.37 -20.71
N ASP A 143 -15.51 13.39 -20.26
CA ASP A 143 -15.78 12.61 -19.04
C ASP A 143 -15.81 13.49 -17.78
N LEU A 144 -14.93 14.48 -17.68
CA LEU A 144 -14.91 15.43 -16.57
C LEU A 144 -16.12 16.38 -16.61
N PHE A 145 -16.49 16.92 -17.78
CA PHE A 145 -17.67 17.78 -17.93
C PHE A 145 -18.99 17.05 -17.66
N GLU A 146 -19.08 15.78 -18.08
CA GLU A 146 -20.25 14.94 -17.80
C GLU A 146 -20.20 14.35 -16.37
N ALA A 147 -19.11 14.56 -15.64
CA ALA A 147 -18.87 13.97 -14.30
C ALA A 147 -19.10 12.45 -14.29
N ARG A 148 -18.63 11.75 -15.34
CA ARG A 148 -18.79 10.29 -15.45
C ARG A 148 -18.02 9.58 -14.33
N LYS A 149 -18.70 8.61 -13.72
CA LYS A 149 -18.05 7.72 -12.75
C LYS A 149 -17.17 6.71 -13.50
N PRO A 150 -15.89 6.55 -13.11
CA PRO A 150 -15.03 5.50 -13.64
C PRO A 150 -15.59 4.12 -13.35
N LYS A 151 -15.39 3.15 -14.25
CA LYS A 151 -15.85 1.75 -14.03
C LYS A 151 -15.17 1.09 -12.83
N GLU A 152 -13.91 1.45 -12.58
CA GLU A 152 -13.09 0.93 -11.50
C GLU A 152 -12.51 2.10 -10.68
N GLU A 153 -13.39 2.85 -10.03
CA GLU A 153 -12.99 4.00 -9.22
C GLU A 153 -12.11 3.61 -8.03
N ALA A 154 -11.15 4.48 -7.69
CA ALA A 154 -10.37 4.35 -6.47
C ALA A 154 -11.30 4.49 -5.27
N ILE A 155 -11.01 3.74 -4.21
CA ILE A 155 -11.73 3.86 -2.95
C ILE A 155 -10.98 4.86 -2.07
N LEU A 156 -11.68 5.87 -1.61
CA LEU A 156 -11.17 6.87 -0.69
C LEU A 156 -11.65 6.58 0.73
N ALA A 157 -10.86 6.99 1.72
CA ALA A 157 -11.25 6.90 3.12
C ALA A 157 -12.37 7.89 3.45
N ASP A 158 -13.51 7.39 3.93
CA ASP A 158 -14.67 8.23 4.27
C ASP A 158 -14.43 9.09 5.51
N MET A 159 -13.55 8.63 6.40
CA MET A 159 -13.22 9.31 7.66
C MET A 159 -11.76 9.11 8.02
N SER A 160 -11.24 10.01 8.87
CA SER A 160 -9.90 9.84 9.43
C SER A 160 -9.95 8.85 10.60
N GLY A 161 -9.00 7.92 10.66
CA GLY A 161 -8.95 6.91 11.71
C GLY A 161 -7.91 5.84 11.47
N VAL A 162 -7.92 4.81 12.29
CA VAL A 162 -7.02 3.66 12.19
C VAL A 162 -7.67 2.57 11.36
N VAL A 163 -6.93 2.06 10.40
CA VAL A 163 -7.34 0.97 9.52
C VAL A 163 -7.30 -0.37 10.23
N SER A 164 -8.33 -1.18 10.08
CA SER A 164 -8.36 -2.59 10.47
C SER A 164 -9.10 -3.43 9.45
N TRP A 165 -8.80 -4.73 9.40
CA TRP A 165 -9.46 -5.65 8.48
C TRP A 165 -10.52 -6.46 9.20
N GLY A 166 -11.75 -6.38 8.72
CA GLY A 166 -12.87 -7.20 9.19
C GLY A 166 -12.93 -8.55 8.49
N LYS A 167 -13.94 -9.35 8.88
CA LYS A 167 -14.17 -10.67 8.26
C LYS A 167 -14.40 -10.53 6.77
N GLU A 168 -13.69 -11.34 6.01
CA GLU A 168 -13.85 -11.42 4.56
C GLU A 168 -15.23 -11.94 4.17
N THR A 169 -15.80 -11.37 3.15
CA THR A 169 -17.09 -11.76 2.59
C THR A 169 -16.88 -12.13 1.12
N LYS A 170 -17.46 -13.22 0.64
CA LYS A 170 -17.45 -13.73 -0.76
C LYS A 170 -16.65 -12.87 -1.76
N GLY A 171 -15.33 -13.05 -1.82
CA GLY A 171 -14.44 -12.36 -2.77
C GLY A 171 -14.16 -10.87 -2.50
N LYS A 172 -14.58 -10.35 -1.33
CA LYS A 172 -14.32 -8.98 -0.90
C LYS A 172 -13.66 -8.94 0.47
N ARG A 173 -12.70 -8.04 0.66
CA ARG A 173 -12.13 -7.71 1.96
C ARG A 173 -12.93 -6.59 2.59
N ARG A 174 -13.13 -6.65 3.88
CA ARG A 174 -13.80 -5.60 4.63
C ARG A 174 -12.74 -4.70 5.26
N LEU A 175 -12.68 -3.47 4.79
CA LEU A 175 -11.91 -2.41 5.42
C LEU A 175 -12.78 -1.77 6.51
N VAL A 176 -12.24 -1.61 7.69
CA VAL A 176 -12.88 -0.90 8.80
C VAL A 176 -11.95 0.24 9.22
N ILE A 177 -12.46 1.46 9.16
CA ILE A 177 -11.75 2.63 9.66
C ILE A 177 -12.38 3.01 10.98
N THR A 178 -11.58 3.07 12.04
CA THR A 178 -12.03 3.34 13.40
C THR A 178 -11.45 4.66 13.88
N LYS A 179 -12.32 5.53 14.38
CA LYS A 179 -11.94 6.79 15.05
C LYS A 179 -12.49 6.81 16.45
N MET A 180 -11.67 7.20 17.41
CA MET A 180 -12.12 7.49 18.76
C MET A 180 -12.59 8.94 18.83
N ASP A 181 -13.87 9.16 19.07
CA ASP A 181 -14.46 10.48 19.29
C ASP A 181 -14.93 10.57 20.75
N GLY A 182 -14.03 11.06 21.61
CA GLY A 182 -14.25 11.06 23.06
C GLY A 182 -14.31 9.66 23.67
N LYS A 183 -15.49 9.21 24.07
CA LYS A 183 -15.73 7.86 24.65
C LYS A 183 -16.43 6.92 23.66
N GLU A 184 -16.85 7.39 22.52
CA GLU A 184 -17.54 6.59 21.51
C GLU A 184 -16.58 6.21 20.38
N GLU A 185 -16.67 4.98 19.94
CA GLU A 185 -15.94 4.44 18.80
C GLU A 185 -16.83 4.55 17.56
N VAL A 186 -16.39 5.39 16.61
CA VAL A 186 -17.08 5.53 15.32
C VAL A 186 -16.34 4.71 14.30
N THR A 187 -17.08 3.82 13.61
CA THR A 187 -16.52 2.94 12.59
C THR A 187 -17.16 3.16 11.23
N SER A 188 -16.37 3.16 10.18
CA SER A 188 -16.82 3.11 8.79
C SER A 188 -16.35 1.80 8.16
N GLU A 189 -17.27 1.11 7.47
CA GLU A 189 -16.98 -0.18 6.83
C GLU A 189 -17.10 -0.06 5.31
N THR A 190 -16.04 -0.44 4.59
CA THR A 190 -16.01 -0.43 3.12
C THR A 190 -15.60 -1.81 2.59
N LEU A 191 -16.31 -2.32 1.58
CA LEU A 191 -16.05 -3.62 0.97
C LEU A 191 -15.20 -3.46 -0.29
N ILE A 192 -13.98 -3.94 -0.26
CA ILE A 192 -13.00 -3.86 -1.36
C ILE A 192 -12.89 -5.22 -2.06
N PRO A 193 -13.06 -5.31 -3.39
CA PRO A 193 -12.80 -6.55 -4.13
C PRO A 193 -11.37 -7.04 -3.92
N LYS A 194 -11.17 -8.35 -3.75
CA LYS A 194 -9.83 -8.96 -3.57
C LYS A 194 -8.89 -8.76 -4.76
N THR A 195 -9.45 -8.47 -5.93
CA THR A 195 -8.69 -8.18 -7.16
C THR A 195 -8.05 -6.81 -7.19
N ARG A 196 -8.34 -5.94 -6.22
CA ARG A 196 -7.78 -4.60 -6.15
C ARG A 196 -6.54 -4.55 -5.27
N ASN A 197 -5.57 -3.77 -5.70
CA ASN A 197 -4.43 -3.43 -4.86
C ASN A 197 -4.88 -2.44 -3.78
N ILE A 198 -4.39 -2.67 -2.58
CA ILE A 198 -4.72 -1.87 -1.41
C ILE A 198 -3.45 -1.17 -0.95
N ASN A 199 -3.54 0.16 -0.80
CA ASN A 199 -2.40 1.01 -0.50
C ASN A 199 -2.21 1.27 1.00
N VAL A 200 -3.07 0.69 1.84
CA VAL A 200 -3.06 0.91 3.30
C VAL A 200 -2.83 -0.40 4.04
N PHE A 201 -2.17 -0.30 5.20
CA PHE A 201 -1.85 -1.44 6.06
C PHE A 201 -2.71 -1.47 7.31
N GLU A 202 -2.80 -2.65 7.93
CA GLU A 202 -3.49 -2.80 9.20
C GLU A 202 -2.77 -1.99 10.30
N GLY A 203 -3.54 -1.22 11.06
CA GLY A 203 -3.01 -0.33 12.09
C GLY A 203 -2.56 1.04 11.56
N GLU A 204 -2.57 1.27 10.25
CA GLU A 204 -2.18 2.56 9.66
C GLU A 204 -3.24 3.63 9.94
N MET A 205 -2.78 4.85 10.22
CA MET A 205 -3.67 5.99 10.37
C MET A 205 -3.88 6.66 9.01
N VAL A 206 -5.13 6.74 8.60
CA VAL A 206 -5.55 7.39 7.35
C VAL A 206 -6.34 8.66 7.64
N SER A 207 -6.21 9.64 6.76
CA SER A 207 -6.99 10.87 6.78
C SER A 207 -8.20 10.74 5.86
N LYS A 208 -9.27 11.50 6.16
CA LYS A 208 -10.43 11.57 5.28
C LYS A 208 -10.01 11.98 3.86
N GLY A 209 -10.38 11.17 2.87
CA GLY A 209 -10.06 11.39 1.47
C GLY A 209 -8.74 10.78 1.00
N ASP A 210 -7.99 10.06 1.85
CA ASP A 210 -6.81 9.32 1.43
C ASP A 210 -7.19 8.14 0.52
N VAL A 211 -6.32 7.84 -0.43
CA VAL A 211 -6.54 6.77 -1.42
C VAL A 211 -6.22 5.43 -0.79
N VAL A 212 -7.25 4.62 -0.57
CA VAL A 212 -7.15 3.29 0.02
C VAL A 212 -6.86 2.21 -1.02
N SER A 213 -7.43 2.33 -2.21
CA SER A 213 -7.19 1.37 -3.29
C SER A 213 -6.86 2.06 -4.60
N ASP A 214 -6.08 1.37 -5.45
CA ASP A 214 -5.76 1.85 -6.78
C ASP A 214 -7.00 2.05 -7.65
N GLY A 215 -6.92 3.05 -8.51
CA GLY A 215 -7.96 3.36 -9.51
C GLY A 215 -7.98 4.84 -9.90
N PRO A 216 -8.72 5.20 -10.94
CA PRO A 216 -8.99 6.60 -11.25
C PRO A 216 -9.90 7.22 -10.19
N LEU A 217 -9.60 8.44 -9.80
CA LEU A 217 -10.39 9.17 -8.81
C LEU A 217 -11.75 9.58 -9.38
N SER A 218 -12.81 9.35 -8.61
CA SER A 218 -14.17 9.80 -8.93
C SER A 218 -14.31 11.29 -8.59
N PRO A 219 -14.74 12.14 -9.54
CA PRO A 219 -14.97 13.56 -9.26
C PRO A 219 -16.01 13.78 -8.14
N HIS A 220 -17.01 12.89 -8.04
CA HIS A 220 -18.04 12.96 -7.01
C HIS A 220 -17.48 12.71 -5.61
N ASP A 221 -16.61 11.70 -5.48
CA ASP A 221 -16.03 11.34 -4.18
C ASP A 221 -15.02 12.40 -3.72
N ILE A 222 -14.24 12.97 -4.66
CA ILE A 222 -13.37 14.10 -4.35
C ILE A 222 -14.17 15.28 -3.84
N LEU A 223 -15.25 15.65 -4.53
CA LEU A 223 -16.10 16.75 -4.10
C LEU A 223 -16.71 16.52 -2.70
N ALA A 224 -17.18 15.30 -2.43
CA ALA A 224 -17.81 14.95 -1.17
C ALA A 224 -16.84 14.87 0.01
N LEU A 225 -15.61 14.39 -0.22
CA LEU A 225 -14.65 14.09 0.83
C LEU A 225 -13.61 15.20 1.02
N LYS A 226 -13.10 15.78 -0.08
CA LYS A 226 -12.01 16.76 -0.08
C LYS A 226 -12.47 18.20 -0.38
N GLY A 227 -13.62 18.37 -1.04
CA GLY A 227 -14.17 19.68 -1.35
C GLY A 227 -13.88 20.18 -2.77
N VAL A 228 -14.26 21.45 -3.00
CA VAL A 228 -14.24 22.06 -4.34
C VAL A 228 -12.81 22.36 -4.82
N GLU A 229 -11.92 22.74 -3.92
CA GLU A 229 -10.53 23.10 -4.26
C GLU A 229 -9.80 21.94 -4.92
N GLU A 230 -9.81 20.77 -4.29
CA GLU A 230 -9.20 19.55 -4.82
C GLU A 230 -9.84 19.07 -6.13
N LEU A 231 -11.15 19.28 -6.28
CA LEU A 231 -11.84 18.98 -7.54
C LEU A 231 -11.38 19.93 -8.65
N THR A 232 -11.15 21.19 -8.34
CA THR A 232 -10.65 22.18 -9.29
C THR A 232 -9.24 21.83 -9.74
N ASP A 233 -8.36 21.44 -8.80
CA ASP A 233 -7.01 20.99 -9.11
C ASP A 233 -7.01 19.76 -10.00
N LEU A 234 -7.87 18.77 -9.73
CA LEU A 234 -8.05 17.63 -10.61
C LEU A 234 -8.44 18.05 -12.03
N SER A 235 -9.34 19.02 -12.18
CA SER A 235 -9.79 19.50 -13.48
C SER A 235 -8.71 20.30 -14.21
N LEU A 236 -7.94 21.13 -13.51
CA LEU A 236 -6.87 21.95 -14.08
C LEU A 236 -5.66 21.13 -14.53
N ILE A 237 -5.31 20.08 -13.81
CA ILE A 237 -4.17 19.19 -14.16
C ILE A 237 -4.47 18.37 -15.42
N HIS A 238 -5.73 18.09 -15.70
CA HIS A 238 -6.14 17.19 -16.78
C HIS A 238 -6.73 17.90 -18.03
N ILE A 239 -6.87 19.22 -18.01
CA ILE A 239 -7.24 20.06 -19.16
C ILE A 239 -5.99 20.67 -19.77
#